data_17b7ba145f0d1be977040fd8b1ffda74
#
_entry.id   17b7ba145f0d1be977040fd8b1ffda74
#
_cell.length_a   1.000
_cell.length_b   1.000
_cell.length_c   1.000
_cell.angle_alpha   90.00
_cell.angle_beta   90.00
_cell.angle_gamma   90.00
#
_symmetry.space_group_name_H-M   'P 1'
#
loop_
_entity.id
_entity.type
_entity.pdbx_description
1 polymer ?
#
loop_
_entity_poly.entity_id
_entity_poly.type
_entity_poly.pdbx_seq_one_letter_code
_entity_poly.pdbx_strand_id
1 'polypeptide(L)'
;EVSDTVLTDNILKNIIINSENTIIRSIPTDQNAHYATSSLVAGNKYVTIPDDLRSINYVQLKNSNNEQFYLEQRDPSFMAEYYSTPGTAAVDIPRYYGNWDESFWLVAPTPDKTYEITMAYNKENVSLTNTTLPTGAPASTNGTYLSNKYQDLLLYSSLINTFGYLKGPQDMIQYY
;
A
#
# COMPACT_ATOMS: atom_id res chain seq x y z
N GLU A 1 12.45 35.58 13.41
CA GLU A 1 12.90 35.04 12.11
C GLU A 1 13.57 33.69 12.36
N VAL A 2 13.03 32.61 11.79
CA VAL A 2 13.66 31.30 11.89
C VAL A 2 14.74 31.25 10.81
N SER A 3 15.97 30.97 11.21
CA SER A 3 17.11 30.94 10.29
C SER A 3 17.01 29.71 9.37
N ASP A 4 17.33 29.84 8.08
CA ASP A 4 17.44 28.76 7.09
C ASP A 4 18.40 27.65 7.53
N THR A 5 19.24 27.90 8.54
CA THR A 5 20.11 26.92 9.15
C THR A 5 19.37 25.97 10.11
N VAL A 6 18.19 26.35 10.63
CA VAL A 6 17.39 25.55 11.56
C VAL A 6 16.34 24.75 10.81
N LEU A 7 15.70 25.35 9.78
CA LEU A 7 14.74 24.67 8.91
C LEU A 7 15.36 24.50 7.52
N THR A 8 16.13 23.43 7.35
CA THR A 8 16.68 23.07 6.04
C THR A 8 15.60 22.43 5.16
N ASP A 9 15.78 22.46 3.84
CA ASP A 9 14.87 21.82 2.86
C ASP A 9 14.59 20.35 3.19
N ASN A 10 15.60 19.62 3.67
CA ASN A 10 15.42 18.20 4.04
C ASN A 10 14.53 18.04 5.27
N ILE A 11 14.64 18.93 6.24
CA ILE A 11 13.78 18.92 7.43
C ILE A 11 12.35 19.25 7.04
N LEU A 12 12.14 20.27 6.20
CA LEU A 12 10.81 20.62 5.69
C LEU A 12 10.17 19.49 4.90
N LYS A 13 10.92 18.81 4.03
CA LYS A 13 10.44 17.62 3.33
C LYS A 13 9.99 16.52 4.30
N ASN A 14 10.79 16.22 5.31
CA ASN A 14 10.43 15.20 6.32
C ASN A 14 9.18 15.61 7.13
N ILE A 15 9.03 16.89 7.46
CA ILE A 15 7.84 17.40 8.14
C ILE A 15 6.59 17.20 7.27
N ILE A 16 6.67 17.51 5.98
CA ILE A 16 5.54 17.32 5.05
C ILE A 16 5.19 15.83 4.95
N ILE A 17 6.17 14.95 4.75
CA ILE A 17 5.95 13.50 4.69
C ILE A 17 5.28 12.98 5.95
N ASN A 18 5.74 13.41 7.13
CA ASN A 18 5.15 12.99 8.40
C ASN A 18 3.72 13.51 8.56
N SER A 19 3.44 14.73 8.10
CA SER A 19 2.10 15.32 8.13
C SER A 19 1.13 14.57 7.22
N GLU A 20 1.54 14.27 5.99
CA GLU A 20 0.76 13.45 5.05
C GLU A 20 0.47 12.07 5.64
N ASN A 21 1.47 11.39 6.19
CA ASN A 21 1.31 10.07 6.80
C ASN A 21 0.36 10.11 8.01
N THR A 22 0.42 11.17 8.82
CA THR A 22 -0.47 11.34 9.99
C THR A 22 -1.92 11.50 9.53
N ILE A 23 -2.17 12.36 8.53
CA ILE A 23 -3.49 12.58 7.97
C ILE A 23 -4.06 11.28 7.39
N ILE A 24 -3.29 10.57 6.57
CA ILE A 24 -3.75 9.35 5.89
C ILE A 24 -4.03 8.20 6.86
N ARG A 25 -3.29 8.15 7.99
CA ARG A 25 -3.56 7.17 9.04
C ARG A 25 -4.81 7.51 9.86
N SER A 26 -5.11 8.79 10.01
CA SER A 26 -6.23 9.27 10.83
C SER A 26 -7.55 9.28 10.05
N ILE A 27 -7.50 9.51 8.74
CA ILE A 27 -8.68 9.64 7.89
C ILE A 27 -8.64 8.54 6.81
N PRO A 28 -9.54 7.54 6.86
CA PRO A 28 -9.66 6.56 5.80
C PRO A 28 -10.14 7.27 4.51
N THR A 29 -9.34 7.18 3.47
CA THR A 29 -9.68 7.73 2.15
C THR A 29 -9.67 6.63 1.11
N ASP A 30 -10.67 6.61 0.22
CA ASP A 30 -10.76 5.66 -0.89
C ASP A 30 -9.74 5.92 -2.00
N GLN A 31 -9.03 7.01 -1.90
CA GLN A 31 -8.02 7.42 -2.89
C GLN A 31 -6.95 6.36 -3.11
N ASN A 32 -6.58 5.65 -2.05
CA ASN A 32 -5.52 4.66 -2.09
C ASN A 32 -6.01 3.26 -2.51
N ALA A 33 -7.33 3.10 -2.68
CA ALA A 33 -7.89 1.84 -3.18
C ALA A 33 -7.44 1.60 -4.63
N HIS A 34 -6.80 0.48 -4.87
CA HIS A 34 -6.24 0.10 -6.17
C HIS A 34 -6.49 -1.38 -6.46
N TYR A 35 -6.39 -1.72 -7.75
CA TYR A 35 -6.54 -3.09 -8.21
C TYR A 35 -5.32 -3.46 -9.05
N ALA A 36 -4.70 -4.57 -8.71
CA ALA A 36 -3.67 -5.18 -9.53
C ALA A 36 -4.14 -6.55 -10.01
N THR A 37 -3.86 -6.85 -11.27
CA THR A 37 -4.16 -8.15 -11.87
C THR A 37 -2.87 -8.83 -12.25
N SER A 38 -2.74 -10.10 -11.90
CA SER A 38 -1.59 -10.95 -12.24
C SER A 38 -2.07 -12.34 -12.65
N SER A 39 -1.15 -13.21 -13.03
CA SER A 39 -1.47 -14.59 -13.41
C SER A 39 -0.78 -15.57 -12.48
N LEU A 40 -1.54 -16.51 -11.93
CA LEU A 40 -1.00 -17.71 -11.32
C LEU A 40 -0.70 -18.72 -12.42
N VAL A 41 0.50 -19.26 -12.41
CA VAL A 41 0.95 -20.29 -13.38
C VAL A 41 0.77 -21.66 -12.76
N ALA A 42 0.27 -22.61 -13.53
CA ALA A 42 0.15 -24.00 -13.10
C ALA A 42 1.47 -24.55 -12.50
N GLY A 43 1.38 -25.19 -11.36
CA GLY A 43 2.55 -25.73 -10.64
C GLY A 43 3.41 -24.70 -9.89
N ASN A 44 3.12 -23.41 -10.01
CA ASN A 44 3.82 -22.36 -9.26
C ASN A 44 2.94 -21.83 -8.13
N LYS A 45 3.40 -21.99 -6.90
CA LYS A 45 2.70 -21.53 -5.70
C LYS A 45 3.01 -20.08 -5.29
N TYR A 46 3.89 -19.39 -6.00
CA TYR A 46 4.28 -18.02 -5.68
C TYR A 46 3.62 -17.03 -6.63
N VAL A 47 3.16 -15.93 -6.07
CA VAL A 47 2.60 -14.79 -6.82
C VAL A 47 3.27 -13.50 -6.39
N THR A 48 3.65 -12.67 -7.35
CA THR A 48 4.27 -11.37 -7.09
C THR A 48 3.27 -10.40 -6.47
N ILE A 49 3.72 -9.67 -5.48
CA ILE A 49 2.98 -8.61 -4.79
C ILE A 49 3.31 -7.27 -5.47
N PRO A 50 2.35 -6.34 -5.63
CA PRO A 50 2.65 -4.98 -6.03
C PRO A 50 3.58 -4.28 -5.03
N ASP A 51 4.63 -3.60 -5.52
CA ASP A 51 5.64 -2.92 -4.68
C ASP A 51 5.05 -1.78 -3.83
N ASP A 52 3.91 -1.23 -4.25
CA ASP A 52 3.20 -0.15 -3.57
C ASP A 52 2.09 -0.64 -2.63
N LEU A 53 2.03 -1.94 -2.34
CA LEU A 53 1.00 -2.53 -1.50
C LEU A 53 1.21 -2.17 -0.03
N ARG A 54 0.23 -1.49 0.57
CA ARG A 54 0.20 -1.16 2.00
C ARG A 54 -0.68 -2.11 2.81
N SER A 55 -1.90 -2.33 2.35
CA SER A 55 -2.86 -3.23 3.01
C SER A 55 -3.80 -3.86 2.00
N ILE A 56 -4.14 -5.10 2.23
CA ILE A 56 -5.04 -5.87 1.37
C ILE A 56 -6.49 -5.69 1.83
N ASN A 57 -7.39 -5.52 0.86
CA ASN A 57 -8.82 -5.53 1.09
C ASN A 57 -9.39 -6.91 0.79
N TYR A 58 -9.08 -7.47 -0.39
CA TYR A 58 -9.40 -8.85 -0.75
C TYR A 58 -8.53 -9.33 -1.91
N VAL A 59 -8.45 -10.64 -2.04
CA VAL A 59 -7.80 -11.32 -3.16
C VAL A 59 -8.80 -12.25 -3.82
N GLN A 60 -8.88 -12.21 -5.13
CA GLN A 60 -9.85 -12.95 -5.92
C GLN A 60 -9.16 -13.68 -7.07
N LEU A 61 -9.56 -14.92 -7.27
CA LEU A 61 -9.19 -15.72 -8.43
C LEU A 61 -10.32 -15.75 -9.44
N LYS A 62 -9.96 -15.78 -10.70
CA LYS A 62 -10.87 -15.98 -11.82
C LYS A 62 -10.38 -17.15 -12.67
N ASN A 63 -11.25 -18.11 -12.91
CA ASN A 63 -10.94 -19.23 -13.77
C ASN A 63 -11.30 -18.96 -15.24
N SER A 64 -10.97 -19.91 -16.12
CA SER A 64 -11.27 -19.84 -17.56
C SER A 64 -12.77 -19.71 -17.89
N ASN A 65 -13.64 -20.10 -16.97
CA ASN A 65 -15.10 -19.99 -17.11
C ASN A 65 -15.66 -18.67 -16.59
N ASN A 66 -14.80 -17.71 -16.22
CA ASN A 66 -15.14 -16.45 -15.55
C ASN A 66 -15.79 -16.62 -14.16
N GLU A 67 -15.66 -17.78 -13.54
CA GLU A 67 -16.08 -17.98 -12.15
C GLU A 67 -15.05 -17.35 -11.21
N GLN A 68 -15.53 -16.65 -10.20
CA GLN A 68 -14.71 -15.88 -9.28
C GLN A 68 -14.73 -16.53 -7.89
N PHE A 69 -13.55 -16.67 -7.29
CA PHE A 69 -13.35 -17.25 -5.97
C PHE A 69 -12.52 -16.31 -5.11
N TYR A 70 -12.95 -16.06 -3.88
CA TYR A 70 -12.13 -15.32 -2.93
C TYR A 70 -11.10 -16.24 -2.29
N LEU A 71 -9.87 -15.73 -2.14
CA LEU A 71 -8.83 -16.39 -1.37
C LEU A 71 -8.87 -15.91 0.08
N GLU A 72 -8.73 -16.84 1.00
CA GLU A 72 -8.64 -16.56 2.42
C GLU A 72 -7.17 -16.41 2.83
N GLN A 73 -6.86 -15.38 3.62
CA GLN A 73 -5.51 -15.21 4.16
C GLN A 73 -5.25 -16.22 5.27
N ARG A 74 -4.12 -16.95 5.18
CA ARG A 74 -3.65 -17.91 6.16
C ARG A 74 -2.16 -17.75 6.42
N ASP A 75 -1.74 -18.21 7.58
CA ASP A 75 -0.33 -18.23 7.92
C ASP A 75 0.43 -19.24 7.03
N PRO A 76 1.66 -18.91 6.57
CA PRO A 76 2.48 -19.83 5.79
C PRO A 76 2.74 -21.18 6.47
N SER A 77 2.80 -21.22 7.80
CA SER A 77 2.98 -22.47 8.56
C SER A 77 1.80 -23.43 8.38
N PHE A 78 0.56 -22.89 8.40
CA PHE A 78 -0.64 -23.67 8.07
C PHE A 78 -0.53 -24.26 6.66
N MET A 79 -0.13 -23.46 5.68
CA MET A 79 0.01 -23.94 4.31
C MET A 79 1.13 -24.97 4.16
N ALA A 80 2.23 -24.82 4.89
CA ALA A 80 3.31 -25.78 4.92
C ALA A 80 2.90 -27.10 5.55
N GLU A 81 2.07 -27.07 6.58
CA GLU A 81 1.59 -28.28 7.26
C GLU A 81 0.59 -29.08 6.39
N TYR A 82 -0.40 -28.39 5.82
CA TYR A 82 -1.50 -29.07 5.11
C TYR A 82 -1.25 -29.26 3.61
N TYR A 83 -0.36 -28.46 3.01
CA TYR A 83 -0.06 -28.46 1.57
C TYR A 83 1.44 -28.60 1.28
N SER A 84 2.18 -29.26 2.19
CA SER A 84 3.65 -29.33 2.15
C SER A 84 4.21 -30.22 1.06
N THR A 85 3.41 -31.16 0.53
CA THR A 85 3.92 -32.20 -0.36
C THR A 85 4.00 -31.70 -1.80
N PRO A 86 5.20 -31.61 -2.42
CA PRO A 86 5.33 -31.42 -3.84
C PRO A 86 4.94 -32.75 -4.53
N GLY A 87 3.72 -32.83 -4.98
CA GLY A 87 3.22 -34.00 -5.72
C GLY A 87 1.84 -33.70 -6.29
N THR A 88 1.39 -34.55 -7.21
CA THR A 88 0.12 -34.41 -7.92
C THR A 88 -1.12 -34.34 -7.02
N ALA A 89 -1.02 -34.74 -5.76
CA ALA A 89 -2.13 -34.72 -4.80
C ALA A 89 -2.37 -33.34 -4.15
N ALA A 90 -1.45 -32.40 -4.29
CA ALA A 90 -1.54 -31.06 -3.71
C ALA A 90 -1.82 -29.95 -4.74
N VAL A 91 -2.21 -30.34 -5.95
CA VAL A 91 -2.49 -29.41 -7.06
C VAL A 91 -4.00 -29.32 -7.25
N ASP A 92 -4.57 -28.14 -7.00
CA ASP A 92 -6.02 -27.88 -7.12
C ASP A 92 -6.23 -26.37 -7.29
N ILE A 93 -7.48 -25.93 -7.33
CA ILE A 93 -7.84 -24.51 -7.30
C ILE A 93 -7.36 -23.89 -5.99
N PRO A 94 -6.52 -22.86 -6.03
CA PRO A 94 -6.08 -22.15 -4.83
C PRO A 94 -7.25 -21.58 -4.01
N ARG A 95 -7.18 -21.72 -2.69
CA ARG A 95 -8.20 -21.22 -1.75
C ARG A 95 -7.61 -20.28 -0.71
N TYR A 96 -6.30 -20.37 -0.49
CA TYR A 96 -5.60 -19.65 0.54
C TYR A 96 -4.42 -18.88 -0.06
N TYR A 97 -4.10 -17.75 0.55
CA TYR A 97 -2.87 -17.02 0.30
C TYR A 97 -2.23 -16.61 1.63
N GLY A 98 -0.94 -16.42 1.65
CA GLY A 98 -0.20 -15.96 2.83
C GLY A 98 1.08 -15.25 2.44
N ASN A 99 1.55 -14.38 3.32
CA ASN A 99 2.78 -13.64 3.09
C ASN A 99 3.97 -14.59 3.17
N TRP A 100 4.77 -14.63 2.11
CA TRP A 100 6.04 -15.36 2.09
C TRP A 100 7.21 -14.43 2.41
N ASP A 101 7.32 -13.36 1.65
CA ASP A 101 8.29 -12.28 1.84
C ASP A 101 7.70 -10.93 1.36
N GLU A 102 8.53 -9.89 1.24
CA GLU A 102 8.10 -8.56 0.78
C GLU A 102 7.60 -8.54 -0.66
N SER A 103 8.06 -9.48 -1.51
CA SER A 103 7.80 -9.49 -2.95
C SER A 103 6.82 -10.56 -3.39
N PHE A 104 6.59 -11.61 -2.57
CA PHE A 104 5.81 -12.76 -2.96
C PHE A 104 4.83 -13.22 -1.88
N TRP A 105 3.65 -13.60 -2.33
CA TRP A 105 2.73 -14.43 -1.57
C TRP A 105 2.84 -15.90 -1.97
N LEU A 106 2.54 -16.75 -1.00
CA LEU A 106 2.34 -18.16 -1.19
C LEU A 106 0.85 -18.41 -1.37
N VAL A 107 0.47 -19.21 -2.37
CA VAL A 107 -0.91 -19.69 -2.55
C VAL A 107 -1.01 -21.19 -2.32
N ALA A 108 -2.12 -21.64 -1.78
CA ALA A 108 -2.39 -23.05 -1.51
C ALA A 108 -3.86 -23.41 -1.76
N PRO A 109 -4.15 -24.61 -2.30
CA PRO A 109 -3.23 -25.56 -2.94
C PRO A 109 -2.40 -24.94 -4.07
N THR A 110 -1.35 -25.63 -4.54
CA THR A 110 -0.62 -25.22 -5.74
C THR A 110 -1.57 -25.23 -6.94
N PRO A 111 -1.57 -24.17 -7.79
CA PRO A 111 -2.49 -24.07 -8.92
C PRO A 111 -2.36 -25.25 -9.90
N ASP A 112 -3.49 -25.89 -10.23
CA ASP A 112 -3.57 -26.95 -11.24
C ASP A 112 -3.56 -26.40 -12.67
N LYS A 113 -3.98 -25.15 -12.83
CA LYS A 113 -4.07 -24.42 -14.11
C LYS A 113 -3.59 -22.98 -13.94
N THR A 114 -3.56 -22.25 -15.05
CA THR A 114 -3.38 -20.80 -15.02
C THR A 114 -4.68 -20.13 -14.62
N TYR A 115 -4.60 -19.23 -13.62
CA TYR A 115 -5.71 -18.43 -13.11
C TYR A 115 -5.34 -16.96 -13.18
N GLU A 116 -6.33 -16.10 -13.44
CA GLU A 116 -6.18 -14.67 -13.23
C GLU A 116 -6.39 -14.37 -11.75
N ILE A 117 -5.45 -13.67 -11.13
CA ILE A 117 -5.56 -13.22 -9.74
C ILE A 117 -5.73 -11.71 -9.72
N THR A 118 -6.74 -11.23 -9.01
CA THR A 118 -6.99 -9.81 -8.77
C THR A 118 -6.81 -9.51 -7.31
N MET A 119 -5.97 -8.52 -7.01
CA MET A 119 -5.69 -8.02 -5.67
C MET A 119 -6.33 -6.65 -5.54
N ALA A 120 -7.30 -6.52 -4.64
CA ALA A 120 -7.81 -5.22 -4.23
C ALA A 120 -7.08 -4.79 -2.97
N TYR A 121 -6.40 -3.66 -3.01
CA TYR A 121 -5.52 -3.23 -1.95
C TYR A 121 -5.47 -1.70 -1.81
N ASN A 122 -4.97 -1.23 -0.69
CA ASN A 122 -4.63 0.16 -0.51
C ASN A 122 -3.14 0.32 -0.77
N LYS A 123 -2.81 1.19 -1.71
CA LYS A 123 -1.43 1.50 -2.06
C LYS A 123 -0.80 2.48 -1.08
N GLU A 124 0.52 2.51 -1.06
CA GLU A 124 1.26 3.55 -0.36
C GLU A 124 0.97 4.93 -0.94
N ASN A 125 1.03 5.93 -0.08
CA ASN A 125 0.83 7.31 -0.51
C ASN A 125 2.10 7.88 -1.13
N VAL A 126 1.94 8.50 -2.30
CA VAL A 126 3.03 9.27 -2.91
C VAL A 126 3.06 10.65 -2.24
N SER A 127 4.18 10.98 -1.60
CA SER A 127 4.34 12.28 -0.94
C SER A 127 4.49 13.43 -1.96
N LEU A 128 3.98 14.62 -1.58
CA LEU A 128 4.18 15.87 -2.31
C LEU A 128 5.66 16.19 -2.54
N THR A 129 6.52 15.73 -1.63
CA THR A 129 7.97 15.97 -1.71
C THR A 129 8.70 15.01 -2.65
N ASN A 130 8.01 13.98 -3.15
CA ASN A 130 8.58 13.02 -4.09
C ASN A 130 8.64 13.63 -5.49
N THR A 131 9.84 13.86 -6.00
CA THR A 131 10.08 14.48 -7.30
C THR A 131 9.82 13.54 -8.49
N THR A 132 9.73 12.22 -8.25
CA THR A 132 9.34 11.23 -9.24
C THR A 132 7.85 10.99 -9.20
N LEU A 133 7.07 11.78 -9.94
CA LEU A 133 5.67 11.46 -10.19
C LEU A 133 5.56 10.12 -10.92
N PRO A 134 4.61 9.26 -10.55
CA PRO A 134 4.37 8.01 -11.28
C PRO A 134 4.16 8.26 -12.76
N THR A 135 4.76 7.44 -13.60
CA THR A 135 4.57 7.49 -15.06
C THR A 135 3.08 7.36 -15.37
N GLY A 136 2.50 8.38 -15.98
CA GLY A 136 1.07 8.41 -16.34
C GLY A 136 0.20 9.36 -15.48
N ALA A 137 0.76 10.07 -14.49
CA ALA A 137 0.04 11.16 -13.86
C ALA A 137 -0.21 12.27 -14.90
N PRO A 138 -1.44 12.79 -15.05
CA PRO A 138 -1.71 13.88 -15.98
C PRO A 138 -0.88 15.11 -15.58
N ALA A 139 -0.24 15.74 -16.56
CA ALA A 139 0.65 16.90 -16.36
C ALA A 139 -0.03 18.12 -15.68
N SER A 140 -1.34 18.10 -15.54
CA SER A 140 -2.14 19.14 -14.88
C SER A 140 -2.22 19.01 -13.36
N THR A 141 -1.71 17.92 -12.77
CA THR A 141 -1.75 17.67 -11.33
C THR A 141 -0.35 17.60 -10.74
N ASN A 142 0.30 18.76 -10.63
CA ASN A 142 1.57 18.90 -9.92
C ASN A 142 1.39 18.78 -8.38
N GLY A 143 0.54 17.89 -7.91
CA GLY A 143 0.26 17.74 -6.49
C GLY A 143 -0.34 16.40 -6.13
N THR A 144 -0.33 16.10 -4.85
CA THR A 144 -1.02 14.94 -4.28
C THR A 144 -2.52 15.24 -4.09
N TYR A 145 -3.30 14.22 -3.84
CA TYR A 145 -4.73 14.39 -3.50
C TYR A 145 -4.93 15.34 -2.31
N LEU A 146 -4.11 15.19 -1.26
CA LEU A 146 -4.17 16.05 -0.09
C LEU A 146 -3.86 17.50 -0.45
N SER A 147 -2.81 17.75 -1.23
CA SER A 147 -2.42 19.10 -1.62
C SER A 147 -3.43 19.77 -2.56
N ASN A 148 -4.20 18.99 -3.32
CA ASN A 148 -5.18 19.54 -4.28
C ASN A 148 -6.57 19.73 -3.66
N LYS A 149 -7.02 18.83 -2.79
CA LYS A 149 -8.37 18.86 -2.21
C LYS A 149 -8.43 19.37 -0.78
N TYR A 150 -7.36 19.19 0.00
CA TYR A 150 -7.33 19.49 1.44
C TYR A 150 -6.05 20.27 1.81
N GLN A 151 -5.80 21.35 1.08
CA GLN A 151 -4.60 22.19 1.26
C GLN A 151 -4.44 22.70 2.68
N ASP A 152 -5.54 23.21 3.26
CA ASP A 152 -5.54 23.76 4.61
C ASP A 152 -5.19 22.69 5.65
N LEU A 153 -5.75 21.49 5.50
CA LEU A 153 -5.47 20.36 6.41
C LEU A 153 -3.98 19.99 6.39
N LEU A 154 -3.40 19.90 5.19
CA LEU A 154 -1.96 19.62 5.03
C LEU A 154 -1.10 20.74 5.59
N LEU A 155 -1.50 21.99 5.35
CA LEU A 155 -0.79 23.17 5.85
C LEU A 155 -0.79 23.20 7.38
N TYR A 156 -1.96 23.09 8.02
CA TYR A 156 -2.05 23.11 9.49
C TYR A 156 -1.34 21.93 10.14
N SER A 157 -1.46 20.74 9.59
CA SER A 157 -0.72 19.57 10.07
C SER A 157 0.80 19.79 9.98
N SER A 158 1.27 20.37 8.88
CA SER A 158 2.69 20.68 8.69
C SER A 158 3.16 21.77 9.65
N LEU A 159 2.34 22.78 9.92
CA LEU A 159 2.64 23.83 10.92
C LEU A 159 2.74 23.23 12.33
N ILE A 160 1.81 22.39 12.75
CA ILE A 160 1.84 21.71 14.05
C ILE A 160 3.15 20.93 14.21
N ASN A 161 3.53 20.14 13.20
CA ASN A 161 4.77 19.38 13.23
C ASN A 161 6.01 20.27 13.24
N THR A 162 5.98 21.40 12.53
CA THR A 162 7.07 22.38 12.51
C THR A 162 7.23 23.05 13.88
N PHE A 163 6.13 23.48 14.52
CA PHE A 163 6.17 24.04 15.86
C PHE A 163 6.66 23.02 16.89
N GLY A 164 6.26 21.76 16.77
CA GLY A 164 6.77 20.69 17.61
C GLY A 164 8.28 20.49 17.44
N TYR A 165 8.78 20.54 16.20
CA TYR A 165 10.20 20.44 15.90
C TYR A 165 11.01 21.61 16.49
N LEU A 166 10.50 22.83 16.36
CA LEU A 166 11.15 24.05 16.85
C LEU A 166 11.01 24.23 18.37
N LYS A 167 10.32 23.30 19.07
CA LYS A 167 9.96 23.44 20.50
C LYS A 167 9.25 24.77 20.77
N GLY A 168 8.36 25.16 19.86
CA GLY A 168 7.55 26.36 19.99
C GLY A 168 6.63 26.33 21.21
N PRO A 169 6.05 27.50 21.60
CA PRO A 169 5.13 27.58 22.70
C PRO A 169 3.93 26.63 22.51
N GLN A 170 3.57 25.87 23.55
CA GLN A 170 2.46 24.91 23.49
C GLN A 170 1.12 25.56 23.13
N ASP A 171 0.92 26.81 23.52
CA ASP A 171 -0.29 27.56 23.22
C ASP A 171 -0.51 27.74 21.71
N MET A 172 0.56 27.86 20.93
CA MET A 172 0.49 27.97 19.46
C MET A 172 0.15 26.63 18.80
N ILE A 173 0.57 25.51 19.39
CA ILE A 173 0.23 24.17 18.89
C ILE A 173 -1.27 23.89 19.06
N GLN A 174 -1.89 24.40 20.13
CA GLN A 174 -3.33 24.23 20.38
C GLN A 174 -4.20 25.14 19.51
N TYR A 175 -3.64 26.20 18.94
CA TYR A 175 -4.37 27.13 18.09
C TYR A 175 -4.57 26.60 16.66
N TYR A 176 -3.69 25.75 16.17
CA TYR A 176 -3.74 25.14 14.83
C TYR A 176 -4.23 23.68 14.90
#